data_923793d2a4c34e72d9cd1439581b1ab5
#
_entry.id   923793d2a4c34e72d9cd1439581b1ab5
#
_cell.length_a   1.000
_cell.length_b   1.000
_cell.length_c   1.000
_cell.angle_alpha   90.00
_cell.angle_beta   90.00
_cell.angle_gamma   90.00
#
_symmetry.space_group_name_H-M   'P 1'
#
loop_
_entity.id
_entity.type
_entity.pdbx_description
1 polymer ?
#
loop_
_entity_poly.entity_id
_entity_poly.type
_entity_poly.pdbx_seq_one_letter_code
_entity_poly.pdbx_strand_id
1 'polypeptide(L)'
;MERTNVLSSSDPVIVLVHGALTDASVWNEVTRRLHAGHATVLAPALPMRSLEQDAAYLAGIIGRIPGPVVLAGHSYAGAVISHPAVTACGNVAALVYVAAFQPDAGESVGGLNGKFPGSLLTPDNLRIVPNPLGGDDLTLRPERFAEVYAADLDPAHAAVMAASQRPIEPAALGEQLPGEPAWRTLPSWALISTRDLSLPPATLRFMAERAGSRIVEVESSHAAPAAQPAAVTDLILEAVHTVSPSTDVAFH
;
A
#
# COMPACT_ATOMS: atom_id res chain seq x y z
N MET A 1 3.16 -21.17 25.72
CA MET A 1 2.25 -20.06 26.12
C MET A 1 2.49 -18.97 25.11
N GLU A 2 1.72 -18.95 24.02
CA GLU A 2 1.76 -17.85 23.04
C GLU A 2 1.25 -16.59 23.75
N ARG A 3 2.07 -15.54 23.78
CA ARG A 3 1.61 -14.23 24.23
C ARG A 3 0.68 -13.71 23.14
N THR A 4 -0.61 -13.73 23.40
CA THR A 4 -1.61 -13.02 22.57
C THR A 4 -1.28 -11.54 22.68
N ASN A 5 -0.72 -10.98 21.63
CA ASN A 5 -0.33 -9.57 21.56
C ASN A 5 -1.60 -8.74 21.35
N VAL A 6 -2.28 -8.38 22.46
CA VAL A 6 -3.52 -7.60 22.45
C VAL A 6 -3.14 -6.14 22.45
N LEU A 7 -3.52 -5.42 21.38
CA LEU A 7 -3.33 -3.97 21.28
C LEU A 7 -4.28 -3.22 22.24
N SER A 8 -3.81 -2.08 22.74
CA SER A 8 -4.55 -1.22 23.66
C SER A 8 -5.24 -0.05 22.94
N SER A 9 -6.15 0.65 23.61
CA SER A 9 -6.82 1.84 23.07
C SER A 9 -5.87 3.04 22.86
N SER A 10 -4.63 2.95 23.34
CA SER A 10 -3.58 3.95 23.10
C SER A 10 -2.69 3.62 21.91
N ASP A 11 -2.84 2.44 21.30
CA ASP A 11 -2.08 2.04 20.13
C ASP A 11 -2.52 2.79 18.87
N PRO A 12 -1.61 2.96 17.89
CA PRO A 12 -1.92 3.64 16.64
C PRO A 12 -3.11 3.03 15.91
N VAL A 13 -3.92 3.88 15.27
CA VAL A 13 -4.91 3.43 14.28
C VAL A 13 -4.19 3.01 13.01
N ILE A 14 -4.51 1.84 12.49
CA ILE A 14 -3.94 1.31 11.27
C ILE A 14 -4.84 1.69 10.08
N VAL A 15 -4.27 2.37 9.08
CA VAL A 15 -4.98 2.74 7.86
C VAL A 15 -4.38 1.97 6.69
N LEU A 16 -5.18 1.08 6.08
CA LEU A 16 -4.80 0.21 4.97
C LEU A 16 -5.26 0.83 3.65
N VAL A 17 -4.31 1.18 2.80
CA VAL A 17 -4.58 1.92 1.56
C VAL A 17 -4.32 1.02 0.35
N HIS A 18 -5.37 0.76 -0.44
CA HIS A 18 -5.29 -0.12 -1.61
C HIS A 18 -4.59 0.56 -2.80
N GLY A 19 -3.99 -0.27 -3.68
CA GLY A 19 -3.35 0.16 -4.91
C GLY A 19 -4.31 0.35 -6.08
N ALA A 20 -3.72 0.63 -7.25
CA ALA A 20 -4.43 0.62 -8.53
C ALA A 20 -4.86 -0.80 -8.91
N LEU A 21 -5.88 -0.91 -9.77
CA LEU A 21 -6.37 -2.19 -10.34
C LEU A 21 -6.96 -3.14 -9.28
N THR A 22 -7.18 -2.65 -8.07
CA THR A 22 -7.83 -3.37 -6.96
C THR A 22 -8.58 -2.36 -6.10
N ASP A 23 -9.36 -2.83 -5.15
CA ASP A 23 -10.05 -2.01 -4.16
C ASP A 23 -9.66 -2.40 -2.73
N ALA A 24 -10.35 -1.83 -1.74
CA ALA A 24 -10.05 -2.08 -0.33
C ALA A 24 -10.18 -3.56 0.08
N SER A 25 -10.87 -4.40 -0.71
CA SER A 25 -11.04 -5.83 -0.42
C SER A 25 -9.73 -6.63 -0.47
N VAL A 26 -8.69 -6.12 -1.14
CA VAL A 26 -7.34 -6.72 -1.13
C VAL A 26 -6.81 -6.87 0.31
N TRP A 27 -7.27 -6.05 1.23
CA TRP A 27 -6.90 -6.05 2.64
C TRP A 27 -7.78 -6.91 3.55
N ASN A 28 -8.82 -7.58 3.04
CA ASN A 28 -9.82 -8.27 3.87
C ASN A 28 -9.19 -9.25 4.87
N GLU A 29 -8.26 -10.08 4.44
CA GLU A 29 -7.64 -11.08 5.31
C GLU A 29 -6.67 -10.45 6.32
N VAL A 30 -5.94 -9.42 5.93
CA VAL A 30 -5.09 -8.63 6.85
C VAL A 30 -5.97 -7.91 7.89
N THR A 31 -7.06 -7.28 7.46
CA THR A 31 -8.03 -6.62 8.35
C THR A 31 -8.60 -7.60 9.37
N ARG A 32 -9.02 -8.80 8.93
CA ARG A 32 -9.53 -9.85 9.81
C ARG A 32 -8.50 -10.24 10.88
N ARG A 33 -7.22 -10.38 10.49
CA ARG A 33 -6.12 -10.73 11.40
C ARG A 33 -5.84 -9.61 12.41
N LEU A 34 -5.80 -8.37 11.95
CA LEU A 34 -5.59 -7.20 12.81
C LEU A 34 -6.74 -7.03 13.81
N HIS A 35 -8.00 -7.22 13.39
CA HIS A 35 -9.15 -7.19 14.29
C HIS A 35 -9.14 -8.33 15.33
N ALA A 36 -8.64 -9.50 14.97
CA ALA A 36 -8.46 -10.59 15.93
C ALA A 36 -7.45 -10.24 17.05
N GLY A 37 -6.49 -9.35 16.76
CA GLY A 37 -5.56 -8.73 17.71
C GLY A 37 -6.09 -7.44 18.37
N HIS A 38 -7.39 -7.12 18.21
CA HIS A 38 -8.04 -5.91 18.73
C HIS A 38 -7.52 -4.57 18.17
N ALA A 39 -6.84 -4.58 17.03
CA ALA A 39 -6.41 -3.35 16.37
C ALA A 39 -7.62 -2.53 15.86
N THR A 40 -7.49 -1.22 15.93
CA THR A 40 -8.40 -0.30 15.22
C THR A 40 -7.90 -0.12 13.79
N VAL A 41 -8.73 -0.50 12.82
CA VAL A 41 -8.35 -0.54 11.40
C VAL A 41 -9.35 0.23 10.55
N LEU A 42 -8.84 1.01 9.60
CA LEU A 42 -9.61 1.63 8.51
C LEU A 42 -9.02 1.19 7.16
N ALA A 43 -9.88 0.90 6.19
CA ALA A 43 -9.49 0.58 4.83
C ALA A 43 -10.28 1.43 3.83
N PRO A 44 -9.91 2.72 3.65
CA PRO A 44 -10.65 3.62 2.78
C PRO A 44 -10.49 3.25 1.31
N ALA A 45 -11.55 3.48 0.52
CA ALA A 45 -11.51 3.38 -0.92
C ALA A 45 -11.03 4.70 -1.53
N LEU A 46 -9.86 4.71 -2.17
CA LEU A 46 -9.33 5.89 -2.83
C LEU A 46 -10.12 6.27 -4.09
N PRO A 47 -10.20 7.56 -4.47
CA PRO A 47 -10.85 8.01 -5.70
C PRO A 47 -10.22 7.47 -6.97
N MET A 48 -8.89 7.28 -7.02
CA MET A 48 -8.09 6.83 -8.17
C MET A 48 -8.16 7.77 -9.38
N ARG A 49 -8.16 9.09 -9.12
CA ARG A 49 -8.26 10.11 -10.19
C ARG A 49 -6.98 10.92 -10.43
N SER A 50 -6.20 11.20 -9.38
CA SER A 50 -4.87 11.81 -9.47
C SER A 50 -4.11 11.56 -8.19
N LEU A 51 -2.79 11.59 -8.22
CA LEU A 51 -1.96 11.42 -7.02
C LEU A 51 -2.28 12.50 -5.97
N GLU A 52 -2.42 13.75 -6.42
CA GLU A 52 -2.76 14.89 -5.56
C GLU A 52 -4.12 14.71 -4.89
N GLN A 53 -5.16 14.32 -5.65
CA GLN A 53 -6.52 14.14 -5.11
C GLN A 53 -6.59 12.95 -4.16
N ASP A 54 -5.92 11.85 -4.49
CA ASP A 54 -5.90 10.66 -3.66
C ASP A 54 -5.17 10.92 -2.34
N ALA A 55 -4.06 11.67 -2.38
CA ALA A 55 -3.33 12.10 -1.19
C ALA A 55 -4.14 13.08 -0.32
N ALA A 56 -4.79 14.06 -0.94
CA ALA A 56 -5.67 15.01 -0.23
C ALA A 56 -6.87 14.31 0.41
N TYR A 57 -7.47 13.34 -0.28
CA TYR A 57 -8.56 12.52 0.26
C TYR A 57 -8.11 11.72 1.47
N LEU A 58 -6.96 11.04 1.37
CA LEU A 58 -6.37 10.28 2.48
C LEU A 58 -6.02 11.19 3.66
N ALA A 59 -5.39 12.34 3.41
CA ALA A 59 -5.07 13.33 4.44
C ALA A 59 -6.32 13.83 5.17
N GLY A 60 -7.43 14.04 4.45
CA GLY A 60 -8.72 14.41 5.03
C GLY A 60 -9.32 13.35 5.96
N ILE A 61 -9.02 12.07 5.73
CA ILE A 61 -9.39 10.96 6.63
C ILE A 61 -8.47 10.95 7.85
N ILE A 62 -7.16 10.96 7.64
CA ILE A 62 -6.13 10.90 8.69
C ILE A 62 -6.28 12.05 9.67
N GLY A 63 -6.50 13.27 9.19
CA GLY A 63 -6.65 14.46 10.03
C GLY A 63 -7.84 14.43 10.99
N ARG A 64 -8.77 13.47 10.83
CA ARG A 64 -9.93 13.25 11.74
C ARG A 64 -9.70 12.13 12.75
N ILE A 65 -8.58 11.41 12.64
CA ILE A 65 -8.24 10.32 13.55
C ILE A 65 -7.55 10.91 14.77
N PRO A 66 -8.10 10.74 15.98
CA PRO A 66 -7.40 11.15 17.19
C PRO A 66 -6.26 10.18 17.47
N GLY A 67 -5.07 10.71 17.77
CA GLY A 67 -3.89 9.92 18.09
C GLY A 67 -3.06 9.46 16.89
N PRO A 68 -2.02 8.63 17.12
CA PRO A 68 -1.06 8.24 16.11
C PRO A 68 -1.68 7.29 15.07
N VAL A 69 -1.16 7.37 13.84
CA VAL A 69 -1.60 6.56 12.70
C VAL A 69 -0.41 5.81 12.10
N VAL A 70 -0.58 4.52 11.83
CA VAL A 70 0.31 3.73 10.98
C VAL A 70 -0.37 3.55 9.62
N LEU A 71 0.29 4.00 8.54
CA LEU A 71 -0.22 3.85 7.17
C LEU A 71 0.42 2.64 6.52
N ALA A 72 -0.39 1.74 5.98
CA ALA A 72 0.07 0.64 5.14
C ALA A 72 -0.47 0.82 3.72
N GLY A 73 0.41 1.08 2.76
CA GLY A 73 0.08 1.27 1.34
C GLY A 73 0.50 0.07 0.50
N HIS A 74 -0.41 -0.39 -0.36
CA HIS A 74 -0.14 -1.41 -1.36
C HIS A 74 0.04 -0.77 -2.74
N SER A 75 1.09 -1.17 -3.48
CA SER A 75 1.28 -0.77 -4.88
C SER A 75 1.30 0.75 -5.08
N TYR A 76 0.43 1.30 -5.93
CA TYR A 76 0.24 2.74 -6.16
C TYR A 76 0.06 3.54 -4.88
N ALA A 77 -0.64 2.97 -3.88
CA ALA A 77 -0.86 3.66 -2.62
C ALA A 77 0.44 3.98 -1.87
N GLY A 78 1.54 3.33 -2.19
CA GLY A 78 2.86 3.74 -1.69
C GLY A 78 3.25 5.16 -2.09
N ALA A 79 2.92 5.59 -3.31
CA ALA A 79 3.10 6.98 -3.73
C ALA A 79 2.15 7.92 -2.97
N VAL A 80 0.91 7.48 -2.74
CA VAL A 80 -0.09 8.28 -1.98
C VAL A 80 0.36 8.50 -0.54
N ILE A 81 0.81 7.45 0.17
CA ILE A 81 1.30 7.58 1.57
C ILE A 81 2.66 8.29 1.68
N SER A 82 3.42 8.37 0.57
CA SER A 82 4.66 9.15 0.50
C SER A 82 4.42 10.64 0.29
N HIS A 83 3.21 11.04 -0.09
CA HIS A 83 2.89 12.42 -0.47
C HIS A 83 3.02 13.40 0.73
N PRO A 84 3.59 14.61 0.55
CA PRO A 84 3.77 15.59 1.65
C PRO A 84 2.47 15.96 2.38
N ALA A 85 1.31 15.95 1.71
CA ALA A 85 0.02 16.19 2.34
C ALA A 85 -0.29 15.22 3.48
N VAL A 86 0.27 14.01 3.45
CA VAL A 86 0.10 12.99 4.48
C VAL A 86 0.89 13.37 5.75
N THR A 87 2.13 13.80 5.62
CA THR A 87 2.95 14.25 6.77
C THR A 87 2.42 15.54 7.36
N ALA A 88 1.79 16.40 6.56
CA ALA A 88 1.17 17.65 7.04
C ALA A 88 0.03 17.40 8.05
N CYS A 89 -0.53 16.19 8.13
CA CYS A 89 -1.52 15.82 9.15
C CYS A 89 -0.94 15.78 10.57
N GLY A 90 0.38 15.58 10.72
CA GLY A 90 1.10 15.65 12.00
C GLY A 90 0.89 14.45 12.95
N ASN A 91 -0.01 13.53 12.63
CA ASN A 91 -0.32 12.34 13.44
C ASN A 91 0.11 11.01 12.81
N VAL A 92 0.72 11.02 11.63
CA VAL A 92 1.29 9.81 11.02
C VAL A 92 2.60 9.48 11.73
N ALA A 93 2.68 8.27 12.28
CA ALA A 93 3.82 7.81 13.07
C ALA A 93 4.74 6.84 12.31
N ALA A 94 4.20 6.08 11.36
CA ALA A 94 4.96 5.10 10.57
C ALA A 94 4.33 4.80 9.22
N LEU A 95 5.16 4.31 8.29
CA LEU A 95 4.78 3.93 6.93
C LEU A 95 5.15 2.48 6.66
N VAL A 96 4.21 1.71 6.09
CA VAL A 96 4.43 0.32 5.68
C VAL A 96 4.11 0.19 4.19
N TYR A 97 5.10 -0.21 3.40
CA TYR A 97 5.01 -0.37 1.95
C TYR A 97 4.90 -1.85 1.60
N VAL A 98 3.76 -2.28 1.11
CA VAL A 98 3.51 -3.68 0.75
C VAL A 98 3.49 -3.82 -0.76
N ALA A 99 4.53 -4.42 -1.36
CA ALA A 99 4.71 -4.46 -2.82
C ALA A 99 4.43 -3.09 -3.47
N ALA A 100 4.97 -2.01 -2.91
CA ALA A 100 4.50 -0.66 -3.13
C ALA A 100 5.60 0.30 -3.61
N PHE A 101 5.18 1.34 -4.31
CA PHE A 101 6.05 2.43 -4.76
C PHE A 101 6.48 3.31 -3.59
N GLN A 102 7.78 3.67 -3.56
CA GLN A 102 8.36 4.65 -2.63
C GLN A 102 9.08 5.74 -3.44
N PRO A 103 8.33 6.61 -4.13
CA PRO A 103 8.94 7.65 -4.97
C PRO A 103 9.71 8.68 -4.14
N ASP A 104 10.78 9.21 -4.72
CA ASP A 104 11.43 10.44 -4.28
C ASP A 104 10.79 11.65 -4.97
N ALA A 105 11.14 12.86 -4.54
CA ALA A 105 10.67 14.10 -5.16
C ALA A 105 10.94 14.10 -6.69
N GLY A 106 9.92 14.43 -7.46
CA GLY A 106 9.98 14.45 -8.91
C GLY A 106 9.86 13.08 -9.61
N GLU A 107 9.82 11.97 -8.87
CA GLU A 107 9.55 10.65 -9.46
C GLU A 107 8.06 10.36 -9.58
N SER A 108 7.69 9.59 -10.61
CA SER A 108 6.32 9.09 -10.82
C SER A 108 6.27 7.57 -10.75
N VAL A 109 5.09 7.04 -10.48
CA VAL A 109 4.81 5.60 -10.45
C VAL A 109 5.18 4.93 -11.77
N GLY A 110 4.74 5.53 -12.89
CA GLY A 110 5.07 5.01 -14.23
C GLY A 110 6.56 5.02 -14.54
N GLY A 111 7.26 6.10 -14.16
CA GLY A 111 8.72 6.20 -14.32
C GLY A 111 9.48 5.14 -13.53
N LEU A 112 9.07 4.92 -12.27
CA LEU A 112 9.67 3.90 -11.40
C LEU A 112 9.36 2.48 -11.87
N ASN A 113 8.14 2.21 -12.36
CA ASN A 113 7.79 0.89 -12.87
C ASN A 113 8.63 0.49 -14.11
N GLY A 114 9.00 1.47 -14.92
CA GLY A 114 9.87 1.27 -16.10
C GLY A 114 11.37 1.26 -15.79
N LYS A 115 11.79 1.47 -14.53
CA LYS A 115 13.21 1.60 -14.17
C LYS A 115 14.02 0.30 -14.33
N PHE A 116 13.41 -0.83 -14.02
CA PHE A 116 14.01 -2.17 -14.20
C PHE A 116 13.08 -3.05 -15.05
N PRO A 117 13.62 -4.01 -15.82
CA PRO A 117 12.79 -4.90 -16.60
C PRO A 117 12.00 -5.88 -15.73
N GLY A 118 10.90 -6.41 -16.26
CA GLY A 118 10.12 -7.48 -15.63
C GLY A 118 8.66 -7.16 -15.40
N SER A 119 8.22 -5.91 -15.52
CA SER A 119 6.80 -5.57 -15.42
C SER A 119 6.02 -6.07 -16.64
N LEU A 120 4.90 -6.73 -16.36
CA LEU A 120 3.87 -7.10 -17.35
C LEU A 120 2.71 -6.09 -17.40
N LEU A 121 2.79 -4.96 -16.69
CA LEU A 121 1.85 -3.85 -16.87
C LEU A 121 2.18 -3.09 -18.16
N THR A 122 2.00 -3.77 -19.27
CA THR A 122 2.26 -3.27 -20.64
C THR A 122 0.94 -2.90 -21.33
N PRO A 123 0.97 -2.06 -22.38
CA PRO A 123 -0.25 -1.71 -23.12
C PRO A 123 -1.07 -2.90 -23.59
N ASP A 124 -0.42 -4.02 -23.94
CA ASP A 124 -1.10 -5.25 -24.40
C ASP A 124 -1.93 -5.92 -23.29
N ASN A 125 -1.54 -5.75 -22.04
CA ASN A 125 -2.22 -6.33 -20.89
C ASN A 125 -3.21 -5.34 -20.22
N LEU A 126 -3.15 -4.07 -20.59
CA LEU A 126 -4.00 -3.02 -20.05
C LEU A 126 -5.19 -2.72 -20.97
N ARG A 127 -6.23 -2.18 -20.38
CA ARG A 127 -7.41 -1.68 -21.08
C ARG A 127 -7.70 -0.27 -20.59
N ILE A 128 -7.80 0.68 -21.53
CA ILE A 128 -8.18 2.07 -21.28
C ILE A 128 -9.52 2.31 -21.96
N VAL A 129 -10.45 2.91 -21.24
CA VAL A 129 -11.78 3.30 -21.75
C VAL A 129 -12.11 4.72 -21.26
N PRO A 130 -12.78 5.54 -22.09
CA PRO A 130 -13.25 6.86 -21.65
C PRO A 130 -14.20 6.75 -20.47
N ASN A 131 -13.99 7.58 -19.45
CA ASN A 131 -14.91 7.68 -18.31
C ASN A 131 -16.01 8.71 -18.63
N PRO A 132 -17.30 8.38 -18.45
CA PRO A 132 -18.41 9.31 -18.72
C PRO A 132 -18.37 10.62 -17.92
N LEU A 133 -17.64 10.61 -16.77
CA LEU A 133 -17.50 11.78 -15.90
C LEU A 133 -16.24 12.61 -16.24
N GLY A 134 -15.51 12.24 -17.29
CA GLY A 134 -14.27 12.88 -17.74
C GLY A 134 -13.03 12.06 -17.41
N GLY A 135 -12.00 12.20 -18.25
CA GLY A 135 -10.77 11.41 -18.21
C GLY A 135 -10.96 9.98 -18.72
N ASP A 136 -10.04 9.12 -18.34
CA ASP A 136 -10.02 7.72 -18.75
C ASP A 136 -10.01 6.78 -17.54
N ASP A 137 -10.44 5.55 -17.76
CA ASP A 137 -10.38 4.44 -16.82
C ASP A 137 -9.41 3.37 -17.34
N LEU A 138 -8.33 3.15 -16.61
CA LEU A 138 -7.36 2.11 -16.87
C LEU A 138 -7.61 0.92 -15.95
N THR A 139 -7.69 -0.26 -16.54
CA THR A 139 -7.78 -1.55 -15.85
C THR A 139 -6.80 -2.55 -16.48
N LEU A 140 -6.46 -3.60 -15.74
CA LEU A 140 -5.81 -4.78 -16.28
C LEU A 140 -6.86 -5.64 -17.00
N ARG A 141 -6.53 -6.22 -18.16
CA ARG A 141 -7.44 -7.15 -18.86
C ARG A 141 -7.77 -8.32 -17.94
N PRO A 142 -9.04 -8.65 -17.70
CA PRO A 142 -9.44 -9.69 -16.75
C PRO A 142 -8.75 -11.05 -17.01
N GLU A 143 -8.56 -11.43 -18.28
CA GLU A 143 -7.89 -12.66 -18.68
C GLU A 143 -6.38 -12.69 -18.38
N ARG A 144 -5.78 -11.53 -18.12
CA ARG A 144 -4.37 -11.39 -17.75
C ARG A 144 -4.16 -11.16 -16.24
N PHE A 145 -5.26 -10.91 -15.52
CA PHE A 145 -5.18 -10.48 -14.12
C PHE A 145 -4.46 -11.49 -13.22
N ALA A 146 -4.83 -12.77 -13.31
CA ALA A 146 -4.21 -13.80 -12.50
C ALA A 146 -2.70 -13.87 -12.73
N GLU A 147 -2.25 -13.90 -13.99
CA GLU A 147 -0.82 -13.98 -14.32
C GLU A 147 -0.03 -12.75 -13.85
N VAL A 148 -0.56 -11.56 -14.13
CA VAL A 148 0.18 -10.31 -13.90
C VAL A 148 0.14 -9.86 -12.43
N TYR A 149 -1.00 -10.08 -11.76
CA TYR A 149 -1.27 -9.47 -10.45
C TYR A 149 -1.34 -10.47 -9.31
N ALA A 150 -1.91 -11.66 -9.53
CA ALA A 150 -2.35 -12.58 -8.48
C ALA A 150 -2.00 -14.04 -8.79
N ALA A 151 -0.78 -14.30 -9.30
CA ALA A 151 -0.38 -15.60 -9.83
C ALA A 151 -0.28 -16.72 -8.78
N ASP A 152 -0.23 -16.39 -7.51
CA ASP A 152 -0.14 -17.30 -6.37
C ASP A 152 -1.45 -17.43 -5.57
N LEU A 153 -2.53 -16.79 -6.04
CA LEU A 153 -3.86 -16.97 -5.47
C LEU A 153 -4.62 -18.13 -6.13
N ASP A 154 -5.59 -18.66 -5.40
CA ASP A 154 -6.59 -19.56 -5.98
C ASP A 154 -7.27 -18.89 -7.19
N PRO A 155 -7.47 -19.63 -8.33
CA PRO A 155 -8.03 -19.04 -9.55
C PRO A 155 -9.41 -18.39 -9.36
N ALA A 156 -10.25 -18.93 -8.48
CA ALA A 156 -11.57 -18.33 -8.22
C ALA A 156 -11.42 -17.00 -7.47
N HIS A 157 -10.47 -16.90 -6.52
CA HIS A 157 -10.18 -15.64 -5.83
C HIS A 157 -9.59 -14.61 -6.80
N ALA A 158 -8.62 -14.98 -7.63
CA ALA A 158 -8.06 -14.10 -8.67
C ALA A 158 -9.14 -13.59 -9.65
N ALA A 159 -10.10 -14.44 -10.03
CA ALA A 159 -11.22 -14.05 -10.89
C ALA A 159 -12.17 -13.04 -10.21
N VAL A 160 -12.43 -13.18 -8.92
CA VAL A 160 -13.21 -12.20 -8.15
C VAL A 160 -12.48 -10.86 -8.11
N MET A 161 -11.18 -10.85 -7.82
CA MET A 161 -10.37 -9.62 -7.83
C MET A 161 -10.35 -8.97 -9.23
N ALA A 162 -10.22 -9.76 -10.29
CA ALA A 162 -10.28 -9.27 -11.67
C ALA A 162 -11.63 -8.59 -12.01
N ALA A 163 -12.73 -9.10 -11.45
CA ALA A 163 -14.06 -8.55 -11.65
C ALA A 163 -14.32 -7.28 -10.81
N SER A 164 -13.67 -7.14 -9.68
CA SER A 164 -13.84 -6.02 -8.74
C SER A 164 -12.77 -4.94 -8.85
N GLN A 165 -11.98 -4.94 -9.94
CA GLN A 165 -10.97 -3.91 -10.16
C GLN A 165 -11.56 -2.51 -10.03
N ARG A 166 -10.90 -1.66 -9.24
CA ARG A 166 -11.15 -0.23 -9.26
C ARG A 166 -10.30 0.42 -10.36
N PRO A 167 -10.90 1.02 -11.37
CA PRO A 167 -10.16 1.71 -12.43
C PRO A 167 -9.37 2.89 -11.86
N ILE A 168 -8.19 3.14 -12.45
CA ILE A 168 -7.39 4.34 -12.15
C ILE A 168 -7.32 5.24 -13.39
N GLU A 169 -7.35 6.55 -13.18
CA GLU A 169 -7.00 7.51 -14.23
C GLU A 169 -5.54 7.33 -14.63
N PRO A 170 -5.22 7.05 -15.91
CA PRO A 170 -3.83 6.83 -16.35
C PRO A 170 -2.88 7.98 -15.99
N ALA A 171 -3.37 9.21 -16.02
CA ALA A 171 -2.58 10.39 -15.68
C ALA A 171 -2.00 10.33 -14.26
N ALA A 172 -2.74 9.75 -13.31
CA ALA A 172 -2.27 9.58 -11.91
C ALA A 172 -0.95 8.80 -11.80
N LEU A 173 -0.72 7.86 -12.73
CA LEU A 173 0.53 7.07 -12.75
C LEU A 173 1.72 7.87 -13.28
N GLY A 174 1.47 8.93 -14.06
CA GLY A 174 2.49 9.84 -14.61
C GLY A 174 2.79 11.04 -13.71
N GLU A 175 1.92 11.35 -12.73
CA GLU A 175 2.13 12.47 -11.82
C GLU A 175 3.38 12.26 -10.97
N GLN A 176 4.19 13.33 -10.88
CA GLN A 176 5.40 13.32 -10.07
C GLN A 176 5.06 13.65 -8.62
N LEU A 177 5.73 12.98 -7.68
CA LEU A 177 5.61 13.31 -6.27
C LEU A 177 6.10 14.75 -6.03
N PRO A 178 5.27 15.65 -5.51
CA PRO A 178 5.69 17.02 -5.21
C PRO A 178 6.49 17.08 -3.90
N GLY A 179 7.66 17.70 -3.90
CA GLY A 179 8.43 17.96 -2.68
C GLY A 179 8.97 16.72 -1.96
N GLU A 180 9.28 16.88 -0.70
CA GLU A 180 9.96 15.85 0.11
C GLU A 180 8.99 14.72 0.49
N PRO A 181 9.33 13.44 0.20
CA PRO A 181 8.47 12.32 0.54
C PRO A 181 8.44 12.01 2.04
N ALA A 182 7.30 11.52 2.51
CA ALA A 182 7.04 11.20 3.91
C ALA A 182 8.08 10.25 4.55
N TRP A 183 8.62 9.30 3.77
CA TRP A 183 9.61 8.33 4.25
C TRP A 183 10.98 8.93 4.59
N ARG A 184 11.26 10.20 4.24
CA ARG A 184 12.50 10.87 4.67
C ARG A 184 12.49 11.29 6.13
N THR A 185 11.31 11.45 6.71
CA THR A 185 11.15 11.93 8.09
C THR A 185 10.47 10.92 9.01
N LEU A 186 9.78 9.93 8.44
CA LEU A 186 9.05 8.90 9.19
C LEU A 186 9.73 7.53 9.04
N PRO A 187 9.73 6.72 10.10
CA PRO A 187 10.21 5.34 10.01
C PRO A 187 9.35 4.54 9.03
N SER A 188 10.00 3.66 8.26
CA SER A 188 9.33 2.91 7.22
C SER A 188 9.75 1.45 7.15
N TRP A 189 8.78 0.61 6.76
CA TRP A 189 8.91 -0.83 6.51
C TRP A 189 8.51 -1.14 5.10
N ALA A 190 9.14 -2.12 4.47
CA ALA A 190 8.83 -2.55 3.11
C ALA A 190 8.77 -4.08 3.01
N LEU A 191 7.66 -4.59 2.48
CA LEU A 191 7.52 -5.97 2.07
C LEU A 191 7.71 -6.07 0.57
N ILE A 192 8.72 -6.84 0.16
CA ILE A 192 9.07 -7.08 -1.24
C ILE A 192 8.51 -8.44 -1.67
N SER A 193 7.63 -8.41 -2.66
CA SER A 193 7.11 -9.62 -3.32
C SER A 193 8.12 -10.08 -4.37
N THR A 194 8.75 -11.26 -4.15
CA THR A 194 9.86 -11.71 -4.99
C THR A 194 9.44 -12.28 -6.35
N ARG A 195 8.15 -12.57 -6.53
CA ARG A 195 7.53 -13.05 -7.79
C ARG A 195 6.60 -12.01 -8.42
N ASP A 196 6.75 -10.75 -8.07
CA ASP A 196 5.92 -9.67 -8.58
C ASP A 196 6.19 -9.42 -10.06
N LEU A 197 5.15 -9.56 -10.89
CA LEU A 197 5.17 -9.27 -12.32
C LEU A 197 4.46 -7.96 -12.68
N SER A 198 3.86 -7.27 -11.71
CA SER A 198 3.32 -5.91 -11.88
C SER A 198 4.37 -4.86 -11.58
N LEU A 199 5.03 -4.98 -10.43
CA LEU A 199 6.11 -4.09 -9.99
C LEU A 199 7.37 -4.92 -9.75
N PRO A 200 8.40 -4.82 -10.64
CA PRO A 200 9.56 -5.69 -10.58
C PRO A 200 10.24 -5.69 -9.19
N PRO A 201 10.61 -6.86 -8.63
CA PRO A 201 11.30 -6.94 -7.33
C PRO A 201 12.57 -6.09 -7.25
N ALA A 202 13.28 -5.91 -8.38
CA ALA A 202 14.45 -5.01 -8.45
C ALA A 202 14.07 -3.54 -8.20
N THR A 203 12.90 -3.11 -8.70
CA THR A 203 12.38 -1.76 -8.43
C THR A 203 11.98 -1.61 -6.96
N LEU A 204 11.31 -2.61 -6.41
CA LEU A 204 10.93 -2.62 -4.98
C LEU A 204 12.16 -2.50 -4.07
N ARG A 205 13.20 -3.33 -4.30
CA ARG A 205 14.46 -3.27 -3.52
C ARG A 205 15.13 -1.91 -3.65
N PHE A 206 15.29 -1.43 -4.87
CA PHE A 206 15.90 -0.12 -5.13
C PHE A 206 15.24 1.00 -4.31
N MET A 207 13.92 1.05 -4.30
CA MET A 207 13.17 2.09 -3.59
C MET A 207 13.29 1.91 -2.07
N ALA A 208 13.14 0.69 -1.55
CA ALA A 208 13.18 0.39 -0.13
C ALA A 208 14.58 0.62 0.48
N GLU A 209 15.64 0.21 -0.22
CA GLU A 209 17.04 0.45 0.19
C GLU A 209 17.35 1.95 0.23
N ARG A 210 16.96 2.69 -0.81
CA ARG A 210 17.14 4.14 -0.87
C ARG A 210 16.41 4.86 0.26
N ALA A 211 15.22 4.41 0.61
CA ALA A 211 14.44 4.98 1.71
C ALA A 211 14.95 4.58 3.10
N GLY A 212 15.88 3.63 3.20
CA GLY A 212 16.33 3.08 4.47
C GLY A 212 15.22 2.31 5.21
N SER A 213 14.25 1.77 4.48
CA SER A 213 13.14 0.99 5.06
C SER A 213 13.65 -0.33 5.65
N ARG A 214 13.01 -0.79 6.72
CA ARG A 214 13.20 -2.17 7.16
C ARG A 214 12.55 -3.12 6.16
N ILE A 215 13.36 -3.98 5.54
CA ILE A 215 12.94 -4.82 4.43
C ILE A 215 12.65 -6.25 4.90
N VAL A 216 11.50 -6.79 4.43
CA VAL A 216 11.14 -8.21 4.50
C VAL A 216 10.82 -8.66 3.07
N GLU A 217 11.38 -9.80 2.64
CA GLU A 217 11.08 -10.39 1.35
C GLU A 217 10.20 -11.63 1.53
N VAL A 218 9.18 -11.76 0.68
CA VAL A 218 8.28 -12.92 0.66
C VAL A 218 8.11 -13.44 -0.77
N GLU A 219 7.97 -14.74 -0.89
CA GLU A 219 7.64 -15.37 -2.16
C GLU A 219 6.16 -15.19 -2.44
N SER A 220 5.84 -14.12 -3.14
CA SER A 220 4.47 -13.72 -3.48
C SER A 220 4.41 -13.03 -4.83
N SER A 221 3.24 -13.09 -5.47
CA SER A 221 2.85 -12.20 -6.56
C SER A 221 2.63 -10.77 -6.06
N HIS A 222 2.14 -9.89 -6.94
CA HIS A 222 1.80 -8.50 -6.56
C HIS A 222 0.69 -8.41 -5.50
N ALA A 223 -0.21 -9.39 -5.44
CA ALA A 223 -1.33 -9.44 -4.51
C ALA A 223 -0.93 -9.85 -3.08
N ALA A 224 0.26 -9.46 -2.60
CA ALA A 224 0.78 -9.87 -1.30
C ALA A 224 -0.18 -9.72 -0.11
N PRO A 225 -1.01 -8.66 0.02
CA PRO A 225 -1.97 -8.57 1.11
C PRO A 225 -2.98 -9.73 1.15
N ALA A 226 -3.35 -10.26 -0.02
CA ALA A 226 -4.26 -11.39 -0.15
C ALA A 226 -3.53 -12.74 -0.11
N ALA A 227 -2.33 -12.83 -0.71
CA ALA A 227 -1.57 -14.07 -0.84
C ALA A 227 -0.73 -14.42 0.40
N GLN A 228 -0.18 -13.39 1.08
CA GLN A 228 0.69 -13.53 2.26
C GLN A 228 0.18 -12.70 3.44
N PRO A 229 -1.10 -12.82 3.82
CA PRO A 229 -1.71 -11.92 4.82
C PRO A 229 -1.05 -12.02 6.19
N ALA A 230 -0.47 -13.17 6.56
CA ALA A 230 0.25 -13.34 7.81
C ALA A 230 1.51 -12.46 7.84
N ALA A 231 2.39 -12.58 6.85
CA ALA A 231 3.63 -11.81 6.77
C ALA A 231 3.36 -10.29 6.69
N VAL A 232 2.31 -9.90 5.95
CA VAL A 232 1.89 -8.50 5.86
C VAL A 232 1.38 -8.00 7.22
N THR A 233 0.57 -8.79 7.92
CA THR A 233 0.07 -8.44 9.27
C THR A 233 1.22 -8.28 10.25
N ASP A 234 2.17 -9.22 10.26
CA ASP A 234 3.32 -9.21 11.17
C ASP A 234 4.18 -7.95 10.95
N LEU A 235 4.42 -7.57 9.69
CA LEU A 235 5.16 -6.36 9.37
C LEU A 235 4.45 -5.08 9.84
N ILE A 236 3.12 -5.01 9.67
CA ILE A 236 2.31 -3.89 10.16
C ILE A 236 2.35 -3.81 11.69
N LEU A 237 2.20 -4.94 12.38
CA LEU A 237 2.26 -5.00 13.84
C LEU A 237 3.64 -4.63 14.37
N GLU A 238 4.72 -5.00 13.68
CA GLU A 238 6.07 -4.55 14.02
C GLU A 238 6.19 -3.02 13.97
N ALA A 239 5.65 -2.40 12.90
CA ALA A 239 5.63 -0.94 12.80
C ALA A 239 4.81 -0.32 13.95
N VAL A 240 3.63 -0.86 14.26
CA VAL A 240 2.79 -0.41 15.39
C VAL A 240 3.57 -0.47 16.70
N HIS A 241 4.19 -1.62 17.03
CA HIS A 241 4.91 -1.78 18.28
C HIS A 241 6.13 -0.85 18.41
N THR A 242 6.77 -0.53 17.27
CA THR A 242 7.93 0.37 17.27
C THR A 242 7.55 1.80 17.61
N VAL A 243 6.34 2.24 17.23
CA VAL A 243 5.88 3.62 17.43
C VAL A 243 4.85 3.77 18.56
N SER A 244 4.42 2.67 19.17
CA SER A 244 3.57 2.71 20.37
C SER A 244 4.37 3.26 21.55
N PRO A 245 3.75 4.08 22.41
CA PRO A 245 4.41 4.54 23.64
C PRO A 245 4.84 3.34 24.50
N SER A 246 6.10 3.32 24.94
CA SER A 246 6.57 2.29 25.89
C SER A 246 5.69 2.31 27.13
N THR A 247 5.00 1.22 27.42
CA THR A 247 4.32 1.01 28.70
C THR A 247 5.36 0.60 29.75
N ASP A 248 6.34 1.46 30.01
CA ASP A 248 7.15 1.34 31.21
C ASP A 248 6.28 1.73 32.41
N VAL A 249 5.54 0.76 32.94
CA VAL A 249 4.98 0.87 34.29
C VAL A 249 6.17 0.83 35.24
N ALA A 250 6.66 2.01 35.64
CA ALA A 250 7.55 2.12 36.76
C ALA A 250 6.84 1.58 38.00
N PHE A 251 7.15 0.37 38.39
CA PHE A 251 6.79 -0.12 39.73
C PHE A 251 7.64 0.67 40.72
N HIS A 252 7.03 1.59 41.40
CA HIS A 252 7.51 2.22 42.64
C HIS A 252 6.96 1.47 43.84
#